data_60da6539578b7bdb600e0da8f464b895
#
_entry.id   60da6539578b7bdb600e0da8f464b895
#
_cell.length_a   1.000
_cell.length_b   1.000
_cell.length_c   1.000
_cell.angle_alpha   90.00
_cell.angle_beta   90.00
_cell.angle_gamma   90.00
#
_symmetry.space_group_name_H-M   'P 1'
#
loop_
_entity.id
_entity.type
_entity.pdbx_description
1 polymer ?
#
loop_
_entity_poly.entity_id
_entity_poly.type
_entity_poly.pdbx_seq_one_letter_code
_entity_poly.pdbx_strand_id
1 'polypeptide(L)'
;MSHTLAAAASAVAQAETAVLMAEIEFLRPDAEHPFAYAHRTPTGAEPETVRFVGHAVEIRDVRGVAPLRLDAHGATLGQWPTRVRRFDDEQHVRQRYYPESAEIIQAALGADRVVVFDHNVRRGATLRVAEGRHDLGRPVHHAHTDYTPRSALQRLRHELGENAEQGLSRYLQVNLWRPIRGPVRDAPLALCDGASVAPHTLRTVELRYPDRTGEIYYLVHERAQRWYFAADMTADEAWLFKNFDSAPPGPAHAVPHSAFADRRYPSVPPRQSIEVRALAIFH
;
A
#
# COMPACT_ATOMS: atom_id res chain seq x y z
N MET A 1 -1.89 32.88 33.52
CA MET A 1 -0.67 32.08 33.35
C MET A 1 -0.91 30.57 33.20
N SER A 2 -2.01 30.01 33.72
CA SER A 2 -2.27 28.54 33.67
C SER A 2 -2.68 27.99 32.29
N HIS A 3 -3.32 28.76 31.42
CA HIS A 3 -3.75 28.29 30.09
C HIS A 3 -2.59 28.11 29.09
N THR A 4 -1.52 28.89 29.21
CA THR A 4 -0.36 28.83 28.33
C THR A 4 0.51 27.60 28.62
N LEU A 5 0.60 27.14 29.86
CA LEU A 5 1.33 25.95 30.26
C LEU A 5 0.64 24.66 29.83
N ALA A 6 -0.70 24.63 29.86
CA ALA A 6 -1.48 23.46 29.41
C ALA A 6 -1.39 23.25 27.88
N ALA A 7 -1.38 24.35 27.10
CA ALA A 7 -1.19 24.29 25.64
C ALA A 7 0.22 23.84 25.25
N ALA A 8 1.25 24.28 25.97
CA ALA A 8 2.64 23.86 25.75
C ALA A 8 2.85 22.39 26.13
N ALA A 9 2.26 21.92 27.22
CA ALA A 9 2.33 20.50 27.63
C ALA A 9 1.60 19.58 26.63
N SER A 10 0.48 20.01 26.04
CA SER A 10 -0.22 19.26 25.00
C SER A 10 0.57 19.21 23.68
N ALA A 11 1.28 20.28 23.31
CA ALA A 11 2.13 20.31 22.13
C ALA A 11 3.40 19.44 22.29
N VAL A 12 3.99 19.41 23.49
CA VAL A 12 5.14 18.55 23.81
C VAL A 12 4.74 17.08 23.83
N ALA A 13 3.57 16.73 24.40
CA ALA A 13 3.05 15.36 24.37
C ALA A 13 2.73 14.87 22.94
N GLN A 14 2.28 15.77 22.03
CA GLN A 14 2.08 15.44 20.62
C GLN A 14 3.39 15.25 19.84
N ALA A 15 4.48 15.94 20.22
CA ALA A 15 5.79 15.79 19.58
C ALA A 15 6.46 14.43 19.96
N GLU A 16 6.26 13.94 21.17
CA GLU A 16 6.83 12.65 21.60
C GLU A 16 6.12 11.43 21.00
N THR A 17 4.89 11.55 20.50
CA THR A 17 4.14 10.47 19.85
C THR A 17 4.38 10.36 18.34
N ALA A 18 5.20 11.23 17.76
CA ALA A 18 5.43 11.31 16.30
C ALA A 18 6.22 10.11 15.72
N VAL A 19 6.86 9.30 16.55
CA VAL A 19 7.72 8.19 16.13
C VAL A 19 7.43 6.95 16.96
N LEU A 20 7.31 5.81 16.33
CA LEU A 20 7.21 4.51 17.00
C LEU A 20 8.20 3.51 16.42
N MET A 21 8.64 2.57 17.25
CA MET A 21 9.38 1.39 16.80
C MET A 21 8.42 0.25 16.58
N ALA A 22 8.39 -0.30 15.36
CA ALA A 22 7.59 -1.47 15.05
C ALA A 22 8.37 -2.45 14.18
N GLU A 23 7.95 -3.70 14.20
CA GLU A 23 8.52 -4.73 13.37
C GLU A 23 7.83 -4.76 12.01
N ILE A 24 8.63 -4.72 10.95
CA ILE A 24 8.22 -4.98 9.56
C ILE A 24 9.02 -6.18 9.06
N GLU A 25 8.39 -7.06 8.31
CA GLU A 25 9.03 -8.20 7.69
C GLU A 25 9.59 -7.82 6.31
N PHE A 26 10.85 -8.14 6.10
CA PHE A 26 11.59 -7.89 4.85
C PHE A 26 12.04 -9.20 4.22
N LEU A 27 12.17 -9.22 2.90
CA LEU A 27 12.77 -10.35 2.20
C LEU A 27 14.22 -10.52 2.66
N ARG A 28 14.62 -11.75 2.91
CA ARG A 28 16.03 -12.06 3.21
C ARG A 28 16.91 -11.75 1.99
N PRO A 29 18.08 -11.13 2.19
CA PRO A 29 18.95 -10.71 1.09
C PRO A 29 19.57 -11.86 0.29
N ASP A 30 19.65 -13.04 0.90
CA ASP A 30 20.22 -14.26 0.33
C ASP A 30 19.21 -15.10 -0.50
N ALA A 31 18.00 -14.60 -0.73
CA ALA A 31 17.01 -15.28 -1.55
C ALA A 31 17.43 -15.26 -3.04
N GLU A 32 17.80 -16.42 -3.58
CA GLU A 32 18.06 -16.59 -5.01
C GLU A 32 16.77 -17.03 -5.71
N HIS A 33 16.40 -16.34 -6.82
CA HIS A 33 15.19 -16.62 -7.61
C HIS A 33 13.93 -16.85 -6.75
N PRO A 34 13.56 -15.88 -5.87
CA PRO A 34 12.46 -16.07 -4.94
C PRO A 34 11.12 -16.17 -5.66
N PHE A 35 10.30 -17.14 -5.25
CA PHE A 35 8.92 -17.26 -5.69
C PHE A 35 7.98 -17.56 -4.52
N ALA A 36 6.72 -17.19 -4.70
CA ALA A 36 5.61 -17.48 -3.80
C ALA A 36 4.36 -17.87 -4.60
N TYR A 37 3.43 -18.59 -3.97
CA TYR A 37 2.13 -18.84 -4.56
C TYR A 37 1.17 -17.70 -4.20
N ALA A 38 0.52 -17.15 -5.21
CA ALA A 38 -0.52 -16.13 -5.02
C ALA A 38 -1.87 -16.71 -4.52
N HIS A 39 -1.91 -18.01 -4.23
CA HIS A 39 -3.05 -18.77 -3.74
C HIS A 39 -2.54 -19.87 -2.79
N ARG A 40 -3.45 -20.70 -2.25
CA ARG A 40 -3.05 -21.85 -1.43
C ARG A 40 -2.07 -22.74 -2.21
N THR A 41 -0.92 -22.99 -1.61
CA THR A 41 0.09 -23.89 -2.18
C THR A 41 -0.54 -25.23 -2.55
N PRO A 42 -0.44 -25.66 -3.82
CA PRO A 42 -0.97 -26.96 -4.24
C PRO A 42 -0.34 -28.10 -3.47
N THR A 43 -1.10 -29.16 -3.20
CA THR A 43 -0.58 -30.35 -2.54
C THR A 43 0.51 -31.00 -3.42
N GLY A 44 1.68 -31.23 -2.84
CA GLY A 44 2.84 -31.81 -3.57
C GLY A 44 3.58 -30.80 -4.47
N ALA A 45 3.24 -29.52 -4.44
CA ALA A 45 3.99 -28.50 -5.16
C ALA A 45 5.36 -28.23 -4.51
N GLU A 46 6.26 -27.65 -5.30
CA GLU A 46 7.55 -27.15 -4.83
C GLU A 46 7.34 -26.14 -3.68
N PRO A 47 8.09 -26.26 -2.56
CA PRO A 47 7.99 -25.28 -1.48
C PRO A 47 8.39 -23.86 -1.93
N GLU A 48 7.64 -22.86 -1.49
CA GLU A 48 8.00 -21.45 -1.72
C GLU A 48 9.43 -21.15 -1.26
N THR A 49 10.15 -20.36 -2.05
CA THR A 49 11.53 -19.97 -1.73
C THR A 49 11.64 -18.62 -1.03
N VAL A 50 10.57 -17.83 -1.00
CA VAL A 50 10.56 -16.58 -0.23
C VAL A 50 10.78 -16.87 1.25
N ARG A 51 11.65 -16.07 1.88
CA ARG A 51 11.91 -16.11 3.32
C ARG A 51 11.97 -14.68 3.82
N PHE A 52 11.31 -14.44 4.94
CA PHE A 52 11.26 -13.12 5.54
C PHE A 52 12.01 -13.09 6.87
N VAL A 53 12.42 -11.88 7.24
CA VAL A 53 13.04 -11.58 8.53
C VAL A 53 12.46 -10.28 9.05
N GLY A 54 12.06 -10.26 10.33
CA GLY A 54 11.57 -9.07 11.01
C GLY A 54 12.71 -8.13 11.37
N HIS A 55 12.52 -6.84 11.05
CA HIS A 55 13.40 -5.77 11.49
C HIS A 55 12.59 -4.73 12.27
N ALA A 56 13.10 -4.32 13.42
CA ALA A 56 12.57 -3.17 14.14
C ALA A 56 12.95 -1.89 13.38
N VAL A 57 11.95 -1.15 12.91
CA VAL A 57 12.13 0.08 12.16
C VAL A 57 11.43 1.25 12.85
N GLU A 58 11.98 2.43 12.67
CA GLU A 58 11.36 3.68 13.07
C GLU A 58 10.28 4.04 12.07
N ILE A 59 9.02 4.18 12.54
CA ILE A 59 7.87 4.58 11.71
C ILE A 59 7.35 5.92 12.26
N ARG A 60 7.30 6.94 11.41
CA ARG A 60 6.91 8.30 11.78
C ARG A 60 5.44 8.55 11.47
N ASP A 61 4.75 9.19 12.39
CA ASP A 61 3.41 9.69 12.11
C ASP A 61 3.49 10.91 11.18
N VAL A 62 2.84 10.83 10.03
CA VAL A 62 2.80 11.94 9.06
C VAL A 62 2.13 13.19 9.60
N ARG A 63 1.35 13.09 10.68
CA ARG A 63 0.69 14.24 11.29
C ARG A 63 1.68 15.18 12.01
N GLY A 64 2.86 14.66 12.37
CA GLY A 64 3.94 15.39 13.03
C GLY A 64 5.08 15.83 12.11
N VAL A 65 4.97 15.57 10.79
CA VAL A 65 6.00 15.93 9.81
C VAL A 65 5.42 16.76 8.66
N ALA A 66 6.28 17.32 7.81
CA ALA A 66 5.83 17.97 6.58
C ALA A 66 5.05 16.97 5.70
N PRO A 67 3.95 17.40 5.05
CA PRO A 67 3.12 16.53 4.24
C PRO A 67 3.94 15.78 3.17
N LEU A 68 3.71 14.48 3.08
CA LEU A 68 4.27 13.70 1.98
C LEU A 68 3.63 14.11 0.65
N ARG A 69 4.42 14.11 -0.42
CA ARG A 69 3.99 14.51 -1.75
C ARG A 69 4.27 13.40 -2.75
N LEU A 70 3.34 13.20 -3.68
CA LEU A 70 3.43 12.16 -4.71
C LEU A 70 4.66 12.29 -5.61
N ASP A 71 5.09 13.51 -5.91
CA ASP A 71 6.26 13.77 -6.75
C ASP A 71 7.60 13.53 -6.03
N ALA A 72 7.66 13.80 -4.73
CA ALA A 72 8.88 13.74 -3.93
C ALA A 72 9.03 12.42 -3.15
N HIS A 73 7.93 11.87 -2.64
CA HIS A 73 7.92 10.71 -1.75
C HIS A 73 7.19 9.49 -2.34
N GLY A 74 6.41 9.71 -3.42
CA GLY A 74 5.57 8.70 -4.07
C GLY A 74 4.23 8.46 -3.37
N ALA A 75 3.95 9.14 -2.26
CA ALA A 75 2.72 8.97 -1.49
C ALA A 75 2.19 10.31 -0.97
N THR A 76 0.89 10.37 -0.71
CA THR A 76 0.23 11.48 -0.02
C THR A 76 -0.95 10.99 0.80
N LEU A 77 -1.18 11.62 1.95
CA LEU A 77 -2.40 11.44 2.75
C LEU A 77 -3.37 12.57 2.40
N GLY A 78 -4.58 12.22 2.01
CA GLY A 78 -5.61 13.21 1.67
C GLY A 78 -6.87 13.05 2.51
N GLN A 79 -7.59 14.17 2.68
CA GLN A 79 -8.95 14.21 3.20
C GLN A 79 -9.91 14.07 2.01
N TRP A 80 -10.40 12.86 1.79
CA TRP A 80 -11.26 12.49 0.66
C TRP A 80 -12.45 11.66 1.18
N PRO A 81 -13.45 12.29 1.83
CA PRO A 81 -14.60 11.56 2.35
C PRO A 81 -15.33 10.81 1.25
N THR A 82 -15.79 9.60 1.57
CA THR A 82 -16.54 8.76 0.62
C THR A 82 -18.04 8.73 0.95
N ARG A 83 -18.86 8.70 -0.08
CA ARG A 83 -20.31 8.49 0.05
C ARG A 83 -20.69 7.00 0.12
N VAL A 84 -19.74 6.12 -0.21
CA VAL A 84 -19.97 4.67 -0.20
C VAL A 84 -19.95 4.15 1.23
N ARG A 85 -20.97 3.36 1.58
CA ARG A 85 -21.13 2.76 2.92
C ARG A 85 -21.10 1.23 2.90
N ARG A 86 -21.35 0.63 1.73
CA ARG A 86 -21.39 -0.82 1.57
C ARG A 86 -20.21 -1.29 0.74
N PHE A 87 -19.20 -1.83 1.44
CA PHE A 87 -17.98 -2.39 0.85
C PHE A 87 -17.98 -3.94 0.87
N ASP A 88 -19.10 -4.55 1.24
CA ASP A 88 -19.36 -5.99 1.23
C ASP A 88 -20.04 -6.47 -0.06
N ASP A 89 -20.52 -5.57 -0.86
CA ASP A 89 -21.15 -5.78 -2.15
C ASP A 89 -20.18 -5.37 -3.27
N GLU A 90 -19.60 -6.37 -3.94
CA GLU A 90 -18.62 -6.14 -5.01
C GLU A 90 -19.20 -5.30 -6.16
N GLN A 91 -20.44 -5.57 -6.55
CA GLN A 91 -21.09 -4.81 -7.62
C GLN A 91 -21.29 -3.34 -7.22
N HIS A 92 -21.68 -3.08 -5.97
CA HIS A 92 -21.83 -1.74 -5.43
C HIS A 92 -20.48 -1.00 -5.38
N VAL A 93 -19.38 -1.68 -4.99
CA VAL A 93 -18.04 -1.11 -5.01
C VAL A 93 -17.65 -0.73 -6.44
N ARG A 94 -17.82 -1.63 -7.41
CA ARG A 94 -17.50 -1.35 -8.81
C ARG A 94 -18.32 -0.20 -9.41
N GLN A 95 -19.59 -0.14 -9.09
CA GLN A 95 -20.50 0.87 -9.67
C GLN A 95 -20.41 2.25 -9.01
N ARG A 96 -19.99 2.32 -7.74
CA ARG A 96 -20.01 3.57 -6.95
C ARG A 96 -18.62 4.01 -6.51
N TYR A 97 -17.85 3.09 -5.94
CA TYR A 97 -16.55 3.45 -5.37
C TYR A 97 -15.44 3.57 -6.42
N TYR A 98 -15.48 2.80 -7.52
CA TYR A 98 -14.51 2.93 -8.61
C TYR A 98 -14.58 4.32 -9.28
N PRO A 99 -15.73 4.83 -9.70
CA PRO A 99 -15.81 6.18 -10.24
C PRO A 99 -15.34 7.26 -9.26
N GLU A 100 -15.79 7.18 -7.99
CA GLU A 100 -15.33 8.12 -6.95
C GLU A 100 -13.82 8.06 -6.76
N SER A 101 -13.23 6.87 -6.72
CA SER A 101 -11.78 6.69 -6.60
C SER A 101 -11.03 7.21 -7.82
N ALA A 102 -11.57 7.01 -9.02
CA ALA A 102 -10.97 7.52 -10.25
C ALA A 102 -10.92 9.05 -10.25
N GLU A 103 -12.00 9.73 -9.83
CA GLU A 103 -12.05 11.19 -9.70
C GLU A 103 -11.02 11.72 -8.71
N ILE A 104 -10.88 11.08 -7.54
CA ILE A 104 -9.88 11.43 -6.52
C ILE A 104 -8.47 11.30 -7.09
N ILE A 105 -8.15 10.16 -7.70
CA ILE A 105 -6.84 9.88 -8.25
C ILE A 105 -6.51 10.84 -9.40
N GLN A 106 -7.47 11.08 -10.29
CA GLN A 106 -7.32 12.00 -11.43
C GLN A 106 -7.01 13.42 -10.96
N ALA A 107 -7.78 13.93 -10.01
CA ALA A 107 -7.56 15.26 -9.45
C ALA A 107 -6.22 15.39 -8.71
N ALA A 108 -5.82 14.35 -7.94
CA ALA A 108 -4.58 14.37 -7.16
C ALA A 108 -3.31 14.28 -8.03
N LEU A 109 -3.39 13.59 -9.18
CA LEU A 109 -2.25 13.37 -10.08
C LEU A 109 -2.23 14.32 -11.28
N GLY A 110 -3.36 14.96 -11.60
CA GLY A 110 -3.51 15.69 -12.87
C GLY A 110 -3.47 14.77 -14.09
N ALA A 111 -3.91 13.52 -13.95
CA ALA A 111 -3.91 12.55 -15.04
C ALA A 111 -5.01 12.85 -16.05
N ASP A 112 -4.76 12.55 -17.33
CA ASP A 112 -5.77 12.70 -18.38
C ASP A 112 -6.90 11.67 -18.23
N ARG A 113 -6.55 10.46 -17.79
CA ARG A 113 -7.49 9.36 -17.60
C ARG A 113 -7.05 8.46 -16.44
N VAL A 114 -8.04 7.95 -15.68
CA VAL A 114 -7.82 6.94 -14.64
C VAL A 114 -8.71 5.74 -14.89
N VAL A 115 -8.15 4.54 -14.80
CA VAL A 115 -8.85 3.26 -14.91
C VAL A 115 -8.64 2.48 -13.63
N VAL A 116 -9.69 2.39 -12.80
CA VAL A 116 -9.69 1.50 -11.63
C VAL A 116 -10.03 0.09 -12.10
N PHE A 117 -9.13 -0.87 -11.86
CA PHE A 117 -9.27 -2.22 -12.41
C PHE A 117 -9.49 -3.31 -11.34
N ASP A 118 -9.06 -3.07 -10.11
CA ASP A 118 -9.12 -4.06 -9.03
C ASP A 118 -9.33 -3.43 -7.67
N HIS A 119 -9.80 -4.20 -6.70
CA HIS A 119 -9.85 -3.80 -5.30
C HIS A 119 -9.70 -4.99 -4.34
N ASN A 120 -9.19 -4.71 -3.17
CA ASN A 120 -9.12 -5.63 -2.05
C ASN A 120 -9.83 -5.04 -0.82
N VAL A 121 -10.79 -5.78 -0.28
CA VAL A 121 -11.38 -5.47 1.02
C VAL A 121 -10.74 -6.37 2.06
N ARG A 122 -10.12 -5.76 3.08
CA ARG A 122 -9.51 -6.48 4.21
C ARG A 122 -10.31 -6.22 5.47
N ARG A 123 -10.70 -7.29 6.13
CA ARG A 123 -11.52 -7.25 7.35
C ARG A 123 -10.94 -8.21 8.36
N GLY A 124 -9.84 -7.96 8.99
CA GLY A 124 -9.22 -8.71 10.08
C GLY A 124 -9.52 -10.22 10.17
N ALA A 125 -8.96 -10.91 11.13
CA ALA A 125 -9.03 -12.39 11.26
C ALA A 125 -10.44 -12.98 11.53
N THR A 126 -11.48 -12.17 11.70
CA THR A 126 -12.81 -12.60 12.17
C THR A 126 -13.81 -12.97 11.07
N LEU A 127 -13.53 -12.70 9.82
CA LEU A 127 -14.40 -13.18 8.75
C LEU A 127 -13.95 -14.58 8.32
N ARG A 128 -14.84 -15.54 8.54
CA ARG A 128 -14.76 -16.86 7.88
C ARG A 128 -14.67 -16.59 6.38
N VAL A 129 -13.51 -16.82 5.82
CA VAL A 129 -13.29 -16.78 4.39
C VAL A 129 -14.13 -17.91 3.80
N ALA A 130 -15.02 -17.57 2.87
CA ALA A 130 -15.72 -18.57 2.06
C ALA A 130 -14.69 -19.55 1.49
N GLU A 131 -15.02 -20.84 1.52
CA GLU A 131 -14.14 -21.95 1.18
C GLU A 131 -13.27 -21.65 -0.05
N GLY A 132 -11.95 -21.70 0.11
CA GLY A 132 -10.95 -21.63 -0.96
C GLY A 132 -10.11 -20.35 -1.08
N ARG A 133 -10.34 -19.29 -0.29
CA ARG A 133 -9.58 -18.03 -0.32
C ARG A 133 -8.92 -17.72 1.03
N HIS A 134 -7.88 -18.46 1.38
CA HIS A 134 -7.35 -18.47 2.75
C HIS A 134 -6.63 -17.20 3.24
N ASP A 135 -6.19 -16.27 2.38
CA ASP A 135 -5.38 -15.12 2.81
C ASP A 135 -5.84 -13.72 2.35
N LEU A 136 -6.85 -13.61 1.49
CA LEU A 136 -7.27 -12.33 0.91
C LEU A 136 -7.92 -11.35 1.91
N GLY A 137 -8.20 -11.78 3.14
CA GLY A 137 -8.83 -10.94 4.17
C GLY A 137 -7.86 -10.35 5.20
N ARG A 138 -6.60 -10.80 5.27
CA ARG A 138 -5.64 -10.38 6.29
C ARG A 138 -4.73 -9.24 5.81
N PRO A 139 -4.28 -8.34 6.70
CA PRO A 139 -3.21 -7.41 6.40
C PRO A 139 -1.93 -8.13 6.00
N VAL A 140 -1.20 -7.59 5.01
CA VAL A 140 0.10 -8.11 4.58
C VAL A 140 1.19 -7.44 5.39
N HIS A 141 2.01 -8.22 6.10
CA HIS A 141 3.08 -7.74 6.97
C HIS A 141 4.47 -7.76 6.31
N HIS A 142 4.56 -8.18 5.05
CA HIS A 142 5.80 -8.18 4.28
C HIS A 142 5.93 -6.89 3.49
N ALA A 143 7.07 -6.21 3.58
CA ALA A 143 7.34 -4.99 2.82
C ALA A 143 7.44 -5.30 1.33
N HIS A 144 6.53 -4.72 0.51
CA HIS A 144 6.41 -5.00 -0.92
C HIS A 144 5.91 -3.80 -1.71
N THR A 145 6.06 -3.87 -3.04
CA THR A 145 5.27 -3.10 -3.99
C THR A 145 4.54 -4.06 -4.92
N ASP A 146 3.36 -3.69 -5.39
CA ASP A 146 2.52 -4.60 -6.16
C ASP A 146 3.04 -4.90 -7.57
N TYR A 147 3.97 -4.09 -8.10
CA TYR A 147 4.41 -4.19 -9.49
C TYR A 147 5.91 -4.04 -9.67
N THR A 148 6.45 -4.84 -10.60
CA THR A 148 7.72 -4.61 -11.29
C THR A 148 7.45 -3.83 -12.60
N PRO A 149 8.45 -3.28 -13.28
CA PRO A 149 8.25 -2.68 -14.61
C PRO A 149 7.58 -3.63 -15.60
N ARG A 150 7.94 -4.91 -15.57
CA ARG A 150 7.37 -5.95 -16.43
C ARG A 150 5.90 -6.21 -16.11
N SER A 151 5.56 -6.46 -14.85
CA SER A 151 4.17 -6.72 -14.47
C SER A 151 3.29 -5.48 -14.60
N ALA A 152 3.85 -4.28 -14.43
CA ALA A 152 3.17 -3.02 -14.68
C ALA A 152 2.78 -2.86 -16.16
N LEU A 153 3.70 -3.14 -17.08
CA LEU A 153 3.42 -3.12 -18.52
C LEU A 153 2.38 -4.20 -18.91
N GLN A 154 2.51 -5.40 -18.36
CA GLN A 154 1.53 -6.47 -18.59
C GLN A 154 0.12 -6.05 -18.12
N ARG A 155 0.01 -5.39 -16.95
CA ARG A 155 -1.27 -4.87 -16.45
C ARG A 155 -1.82 -3.77 -17.36
N LEU A 156 -1.00 -2.83 -17.81
CA LEU A 156 -1.42 -1.78 -18.75
C LEU A 156 -2.04 -2.39 -20.00
N ARG A 157 -1.35 -3.34 -20.62
CA ARG A 157 -1.83 -4.02 -21.85
C ARG A 157 -3.09 -4.85 -21.61
N HIS A 158 -3.20 -5.49 -20.46
CA HIS A 158 -4.39 -6.25 -20.09
C HIS A 158 -5.65 -5.36 -20.01
N GLU A 159 -5.50 -4.15 -19.44
CA GLU A 159 -6.64 -3.26 -19.23
C GLU A 159 -6.98 -2.40 -20.48
N LEU A 160 -5.99 -2.06 -21.30
CA LEU A 160 -6.16 -1.09 -22.38
C LEU A 160 -5.90 -1.67 -23.79
N GLY A 161 -5.48 -2.93 -23.86
CA GLY A 161 -5.13 -3.62 -25.12
C GLY A 161 -3.62 -3.64 -25.40
N GLU A 162 -3.24 -4.54 -26.30
CA GLU A 162 -1.85 -4.68 -26.75
C GLU A 162 -1.35 -3.35 -27.34
N ASN A 163 -0.09 -3.02 -27.06
CA ASN A 163 0.53 -1.75 -27.43
C ASN A 163 -0.05 -0.49 -26.78
N ALA A 164 -0.77 -0.62 -25.68
CA ALA A 164 -1.39 0.49 -24.95
C ALA A 164 -0.38 1.56 -24.48
N GLU A 165 0.90 1.22 -24.35
CA GLU A 165 1.97 2.16 -24.01
C GLU A 165 2.33 3.12 -25.17
N GLN A 166 1.96 2.78 -26.41
CA GLN A 166 2.25 3.63 -27.56
C GLN A 166 1.38 4.89 -27.53
N GLY A 167 2.02 6.05 -27.60
CA GLY A 167 1.34 7.35 -27.56
C GLY A 167 1.07 7.88 -26.15
N LEU A 168 1.46 7.16 -25.11
CA LEU A 168 1.43 7.68 -23.74
C LEU A 168 2.74 8.40 -23.44
N SER A 169 2.67 9.60 -22.85
CA SER A 169 3.85 10.26 -22.30
C SER A 169 4.29 9.63 -20.98
N ARG A 170 3.32 9.10 -20.21
CA ARG A 170 3.55 8.47 -18.90
C ARG A 170 2.34 7.64 -18.48
N TYR A 171 2.57 6.60 -17.69
CA TYR A 171 1.53 5.93 -16.92
C TYR A 171 2.03 5.55 -15.53
N LEU A 172 1.12 5.54 -14.56
CA LEU A 172 1.37 5.12 -13.21
C LEU A 172 0.44 3.98 -12.83
N GLN A 173 0.93 3.11 -11.96
CA GLN A 173 0.07 2.24 -11.17
C GLN A 173 0.05 2.74 -9.74
N VAL A 174 -1.14 3.01 -9.24
CA VAL A 174 -1.35 3.62 -7.93
C VAL A 174 -2.39 2.86 -7.14
N ASN A 175 -2.24 2.91 -5.83
CA ASN A 175 -3.23 2.42 -4.89
C ASN A 175 -3.86 3.61 -4.15
N LEU A 176 -5.20 3.58 -4.02
CA LEU A 176 -5.94 4.42 -3.09
C LEU A 176 -6.44 3.51 -1.96
N TRP A 177 -5.83 3.65 -0.79
CA TRP A 177 -6.12 2.84 0.40
C TRP A 177 -6.83 3.69 1.46
N ARG A 178 -7.95 3.18 1.99
CA ARG A 178 -8.65 3.83 3.11
C ARG A 178 -9.21 2.85 4.13
N PRO A 179 -9.41 3.30 5.38
CA PRO A 179 -10.25 2.59 6.34
C PRO A 179 -11.71 2.55 5.87
N ILE A 180 -12.38 1.42 6.05
CA ILE A 180 -13.83 1.32 5.99
C ILE A 180 -14.43 1.78 7.34
N ARG A 181 -13.70 1.48 8.41
CA ARG A 181 -13.97 1.95 9.77
C ARG A 181 -12.71 2.52 10.37
N GLY A 182 -12.84 3.65 11.06
CA GLY A 182 -11.77 4.27 11.83
C GLY A 182 -12.19 4.45 13.29
N PRO A 183 -11.25 4.85 14.16
CA PRO A 183 -9.83 5.01 13.86
C PRO A 183 -9.12 3.67 13.67
N VAL A 184 -8.15 3.61 12.74
CA VAL A 184 -7.33 2.42 12.52
C VAL A 184 -6.23 2.34 13.56
N ARG A 185 -6.27 1.28 14.36
CA ARG A 185 -5.28 0.96 15.41
C ARG A 185 -4.77 -0.47 15.30
N ASP A 186 -5.55 -1.38 14.70
CA ASP A 186 -5.11 -2.73 14.35
C ASP A 186 -4.43 -2.71 12.99
N ALA A 187 -3.22 -3.23 12.93
CA ALA A 187 -2.44 -3.40 11.70
C ALA A 187 -2.47 -2.17 10.76
N PRO A 188 -2.09 -0.95 11.22
CA PRO A 188 -2.04 0.23 10.37
C PRO A 188 -1.17 -0.01 9.14
N LEU A 189 -1.40 0.78 8.08
CA LEU A 189 -0.56 0.75 6.88
C LEU A 189 0.65 1.67 7.08
N ALA A 190 1.86 1.11 6.93
CA ALA A 190 3.10 1.84 6.82
C ALA A 190 3.52 1.94 5.35
N LEU A 191 3.99 3.12 4.95
CA LEU A 191 4.53 3.43 3.63
C LEU A 191 6.01 3.82 3.76
N CYS A 192 6.87 3.21 2.93
CA CYS A 192 8.25 3.63 2.81
C CYS A 192 8.35 4.81 1.85
N ASP A 193 8.99 5.89 2.26
CA ASP A 193 9.31 7.01 1.35
C ASP A 193 10.09 6.49 0.14
N GLY A 194 9.47 6.58 -1.04
CA GLY A 194 10.07 6.09 -2.28
C GLY A 194 11.45 6.69 -2.57
N ALA A 195 11.70 7.95 -2.14
CA ALA A 195 13.00 8.59 -2.29
C ALA A 195 14.10 8.00 -1.37
N SER A 196 13.72 7.19 -0.39
CA SER A 196 14.67 6.49 0.50
C SER A 196 14.92 5.04 0.11
N VAL A 197 14.28 4.57 -0.97
CA VAL A 197 14.40 3.19 -1.46
C VAL A 197 15.51 3.09 -2.49
N ALA A 198 16.60 2.43 -2.13
CA ALA A 198 17.66 2.15 -3.10
C ALA A 198 17.21 1.04 -4.07
N PRO A 199 17.40 1.18 -5.38
CA PRO A 199 16.90 0.22 -6.38
C PRO A 199 17.34 -1.24 -6.13
N HIS A 200 18.54 -1.45 -5.61
CA HIS A 200 19.06 -2.78 -5.32
C HIS A 200 18.36 -3.49 -4.16
N THR A 201 17.57 -2.76 -3.34
CA THR A 201 16.79 -3.34 -2.25
C THR A 201 15.44 -3.91 -2.72
N LEU A 202 14.98 -3.53 -3.90
CA LEU A 202 13.79 -4.09 -4.53
C LEU A 202 14.16 -5.40 -5.24
N ARG A 203 13.63 -6.52 -4.75
CA ARG A 203 13.88 -7.85 -5.31
C ARG A 203 12.64 -8.37 -6.01
N THR A 204 12.78 -8.69 -7.29
CA THR A 204 11.71 -9.35 -8.05
C THR A 204 11.40 -10.70 -7.43
N VAL A 205 10.14 -10.94 -7.17
CA VAL A 205 9.59 -12.22 -6.71
C VAL A 205 8.53 -12.68 -7.69
N GLU A 206 8.68 -13.90 -8.16
CA GLU A 206 7.69 -14.55 -9.00
C GLU A 206 6.46 -14.92 -8.17
N LEU A 207 5.27 -14.53 -8.64
CA LEU A 207 4.00 -14.97 -8.09
C LEU A 207 3.37 -16.03 -8.99
N ARG A 208 3.26 -17.25 -8.50
CA ARG A 208 2.66 -18.37 -9.22
C ARG A 208 1.17 -18.46 -8.95
N TYR A 209 0.38 -18.28 -9.99
CA TYR A 209 -1.06 -18.50 -10.03
C TYR A 209 -1.36 -19.85 -10.68
N PRO A 210 -2.58 -20.39 -10.58
CA PRO A 210 -2.93 -21.66 -11.24
C PRO A 210 -2.76 -21.65 -12.76
N ASP A 211 -2.95 -20.49 -13.38
CA ASP A 211 -3.06 -20.29 -14.83
C ASP A 211 -2.02 -19.31 -15.41
N ARG A 212 -1.24 -18.65 -14.57
CA ARG A 212 -0.28 -17.63 -15.00
C ARG A 212 0.81 -17.39 -13.96
N THR A 213 1.84 -16.68 -14.38
CA THR A 213 2.89 -16.16 -13.51
C THR A 213 2.84 -14.63 -13.51
N GLY A 214 2.93 -14.02 -12.33
CA GLY A 214 3.08 -12.58 -12.12
C GLY A 214 4.40 -12.26 -11.44
N GLU A 215 4.65 -10.98 -11.23
CA GLU A 215 5.82 -10.49 -10.49
C GLU A 215 5.43 -9.32 -9.59
N ILE A 216 6.04 -9.29 -8.42
CA ILE A 216 6.02 -8.15 -7.49
C ILE A 216 7.45 -7.85 -7.04
N TYR A 217 7.64 -6.73 -6.34
CA TYR A 217 8.85 -6.51 -5.57
C TYR A 217 8.59 -6.78 -4.09
N TYR A 218 9.46 -7.59 -3.46
CA TYR A 218 9.68 -7.52 -2.03
C TYR A 218 10.90 -6.67 -1.70
N LEU A 219 10.84 -6.00 -0.56
CA LEU A 219 11.89 -5.10 -0.11
C LEU A 219 12.88 -5.85 0.81
N VAL A 220 14.17 -5.67 0.57
CA VAL A 220 15.25 -6.02 1.50
C VAL A 220 15.48 -4.83 2.43
N HIS A 221 15.67 -5.10 3.72
CA HIS A 221 15.90 -4.04 4.71
C HIS A 221 17.20 -3.28 4.45
N GLU A 222 17.12 -1.96 4.52
CA GLU A 222 18.25 -1.04 4.54
C GLU A 222 17.97 0.10 5.52
N ARG A 223 18.99 0.48 6.30
CA ARG A 223 18.85 1.48 7.35
C ARG A 223 18.42 2.87 6.86
N ALA A 224 18.69 3.19 5.60
CA ALA A 224 18.32 4.47 4.98
C ALA A 224 16.81 4.61 4.70
N GLN A 225 16.05 3.52 4.73
CA GLN A 225 14.61 3.52 4.46
C GLN A 225 13.85 4.28 5.55
N ARG A 226 13.00 5.21 5.11
CA ARG A 226 12.17 6.04 5.99
C ARG A 226 10.71 5.60 5.91
N TRP A 227 10.14 5.25 7.04
CA TRP A 227 8.78 4.72 7.11
C TRP A 227 7.82 5.70 7.74
N TYR A 228 6.60 5.77 7.21
CA TYR A 228 5.53 6.65 7.64
C TYR A 228 4.21 5.91 7.78
N PHE A 229 3.37 6.38 8.69
CA PHE A 229 1.98 5.94 8.83
C PHE A 229 1.11 7.13 9.21
N ALA A 230 -0.22 6.98 9.20
CA ALA A 230 -1.13 7.97 9.75
C ALA A 230 -1.79 7.40 11.01
N ALA A 231 -1.49 8.00 12.15
CA ALA A 231 -2.10 7.58 13.42
C ALA A 231 -3.61 7.85 13.40
N ASP A 232 -4.37 6.92 14.01
CA ASP A 232 -5.82 7.02 14.18
C ASP A 232 -6.58 7.40 12.88
N MET A 233 -6.14 6.84 11.75
CA MET A 233 -6.69 7.15 10.44
C MET A 233 -8.18 6.86 10.37
N THR A 234 -8.95 7.82 9.87
CA THR A 234 -10.42 7.77 9.79
C THR A 234 -10.89 7.37 8.39
N ALA A 235 -12.19 7.04 8.25
CA ALA A 235 -12.77 6.68 6.96
C ALA A 235 -12.82 7.85 5.95
N ASP A 236 -12.68 9.09 6.41
CA ASP A 236 -12.64 10.27 5.53
C ASP A 236 -11.25 10.56 4.97
N GLU A 237 -10.24 9.82 5.44
CA GLU A 237 -8.87 9.93 4.97
C GLU A 237 -8.51 8.77 4.05
N ALA A 238 -7.62 9.02 3.09
CA ALA A 238 -7.05 7.97 2.26
C ALA A 238 -5.57 8.23 1.96
N TRP A 239 -4.81 7.13 1.87
CA TRP A 239 -3.49 7.12 1.26
C TRP A 239 -3.61 6.95 -0.25
N LEU A 240 -2.98 7.82 -1.02
CA LEU A 240 -2.70 7.61 -2.44
C LEU A 240 -1.19 7.42 -2.59
N PHE A 241 -0.76 6.31 -3.18
CA PHE A 241 0.66 6.01 -3.35
C PHE A 241 0.95 5.24 -4.65
N LYS A 242 2.17 5.41 -5.15
CA LYS A 242 2.66 4.79 -6.38
C LYS A 242 3.19 3.39 -6.11
N ASN A 243 2.77 2.45 -6.93
CA ASN A 243 3.41 1.14 -7.04
C ASN A 243 4.38 1.08 -8.23
N PHE A 244 4.13 1.89 -9.26
CA PHE A 244 4.98 2.01 -10.43
C PHE A 244 4.77 3.37 -11.11
N ASP A 245 5.83 3.89 -11.68
CA ASP A 245 5.83 5.12 -12.48
C ASP A 245 6.70 4.89 -13.72
N SER A 246 6.14 5.05 -14.92
CA SER A 246 6.87 4.84 -16.19
C SER A 246 7.80 5.98 -16.58
N ALA A 247 7.77 7.11 -15.84
CA ALA A 247 8.74 8.17 -16.04
C ALA A 247 10.18 7.67 -15.83
N PRO A 248 11.20 8.35 -16.37
CA PRO A 248 12.59 7.99 -16.14
C PRO A 248 12.88 7.81 -14.65
N PRO A 249 13.83 6.91 -14.28
CA PRO A 249 14.16 6.66 -12.89
C PRO A 249 14.44 7.95 -12.13
N GLY A 250 13.74 8.14 -11.02
CA GLY A 250 13.83 9.30 -10.15
C GLY A 250 13.43 8.91 -8.73
N PRO A 251 13.56 9.82 -7.74
CA PRO A 251 13.04 9.58 -6.42
C PRO A 251 11.53 9.30 -6.50
N ALA A 252 11.03 8.45 -5.59
CA ALA A 252 9.60 8.17 -5.49
C ALA A 252 8.96 7.41 -6.68
N HIS A 253 9.71 6.50 -7.29
CA HIS A 253 9.26 5.69 -8.42
C HIS A 253 8.28 4.58 -7.99
N ALA A 254 8.51 3.99 -6.82
CA ALA A 254 7.67 2.99 -6.19
C ALA A 254 7.69 3.16 -4.67
N VAL A 255 6.59 2.88 -4.00
CA VAL A 255 6.42 3.01 -2.55
C VAL A 255 6.19 1.64 -1.94
N PRO A 256 7.23 1.02 -1.36
CA PRO A 256 7.02 -0.18 -0.57
C PRO A 256 6.09 0.09 0.62
N HIS A 257 5.23 -0.88 0.90
CA HIS A 257 4.25 -0.75 1.96
C HIS A 257 4.06 -2.07 2.70
N SER A 258 3.60 -1.97 3.94
CA SER A 258 3.37 -3.10 4.84
C SER A 258 2.35 -2.73 5.91
N ALA A 259 1.63 -3.71 6.42
CA ALA A 259 0.98 -3.58 7.71
C ALA A 259 2.02 -3.80 8.82
N PHE A 260 1.78 -3.23 10.00
CA PHE A 260 2.58 -3.49 11.19
C PHE A 260 1.71 -3.63 12.44
N ALA A 261 2.23 -4.25 13.48
CA ALA A 261 1.53 -4.34 14.75
C ALA A 261 1.82 -3.08 15.59
N ASP A 262 0.78 -2.30 15.87
CA ASP A 262 0.89 -1.17 16.79
C ASP A 262 0.71 -1.65 18.24
N ARG A 263 1.82 -1.90 18.93
CA ARG A 263 1.82 -2.44 20.31
C ARG A 263 1.24 -1.49 21.34
N ARG A 264 0.96 -0.23 20.99
CA ARG A 264 0.25 0.71 21.87
C ARG A 264 -1.21 0.28 22.07
N TYR A 265 -1.74 -0.53 21.15
CA TYR A 265 -3.13 -0.99 21.13
C TYR A 265 -3.23 -2.52 21.07
N PRO A 266 -2.94 -3.22 22.17
CA PRO A 266 -2.86 -4.68 22.19
C PRO A 266 -4.22 -5.38 22.02
N SER A 267 -5.33 -4.66 22.19
CA SER A 267 -6.68 -5.21 22.10
C SER A 267 -7.64 -4.18 21.52
N VAL A 268 -7.78 -4.20 20.20
CA VAL A 268 -8.66 -3.30 19.45
C VAL A 268 -9.43 -4.09 18.38
N PRO A 269 -10.56 -3.57 17.91
CA PRO A 269 -11.28 -4.20 16.82
C PRO A 269 -10.40 -4.41 15.58
N PRO A 270 -10.54 -5.54 14.88
CA PRO A 270 -9.79 -5.80 13.65
C PRO A 270 -9.99 -4.72 12.60
N ARG A 271 -8.90 -4.37 11.90
CA ARG A 271 -8.90 -3.41 10.81
C ARG A 271 -9.92 -3.80 9.72
N GLN A 272 -10.66 -2.81 9.25
CA GLN A 272 -11.46 -2.90 8.05
C GLN A 272 -10.99 -1.83 7.07
N SER A 273 -10.54 -2.22 5.90
CA SER A 273 -10.00 -1.31 4.89
C SER A 273 -10.34 -1.78 3.49
N ILE A 274 -10.36 -0.82 2.56
CA ILE A 274 -10.41 -1.07 1.12
C ILE A 274 -9.21 -0.42 0.46
N GLU A 275 -8.66 -1.12 -0.51
CA GLU A 275 -7.63 -0.65 -1.42
C GLU A 275 -8.12 -0.85 -2.84
N VAL A 276 -8.13 0.20 -3.64
CA VAL A 276 -8.32 0.08 -5.08
C VAL A 276 -6.99 0.27 -5.79
N ARG A 277 -6.82 -0.44 -6.90
CA ARG A 277 -5.69 -0.34 -7.80
C ARG A 277 -6.11 0.32 -9.10
N ALA A 278 -5.34 1.27 -9.55
CA ALA A 278 -5.67 2.04 -10.74
C ALA A 278 -4.46 2.33 -11.62
N LEU A 279 -4.74 2.48 -12.93
CA LEU A 279 -3.85 3.07 -13.91
C LEU A 279 -4.18 4.55 -14.02
N ALA A 280 -3.20 5.42 -13.85
CA ALA A 280 -3.28 6.84 -14.19
C ALA A 280 -2.46 7.08 -15.48
N ILE A 281 -3.06 7.71 -16.47
CA ILE A 281 -2.59 7.79 -17.84
C ILE A 281 -2.39 9.25 -18.24
N PHE A 282 -1.30 9.54 -18.94
CA PHE A 282 -0.93 10.87 -19.42
C PHE A 282 -0.53 10.79 -20.90
N HIS A 283 -1.04 11.74 -21.70
CA HIS A 283 -0.78 11.87 -23.13
C HIS A 283 0.20 12.98 -23.48
#